data_84ff694db78f1416106aa127fccaf1f6
#
_entry.id   84ff694db78f1416106aa127fccaf1f6
#
_cell.length_a   1.000
_cell.length_b   1.000
_cell.length_c   1.000
_cell.angle_alpha   90.00
_cell.angle_beta   90.00
_cell.angle_gamma   90.00
#
_symmetry.space_group_name_H-M   'P 1'
#
loop_
_entity.id
_entity.type
_entity.pdbx_description
1 polymer ?
#
loop_
_entity_poly.entity_id
_entity_poly.type
_entity_poly.pdbx_seq_one_letter_code
_entity_poly.pdbx_strand_id
1 'polypeptide(L)'
;MALFALQLKFTDPERRMEVRPAHREYLFALKDAGKLVTAGPFADQTGALLIYDVADEAEVRDILAKDPYTEADVYEIITLTEWQPLFPITT
;
A
#
# COMPACT_ATOMS: atom_id res chain seq x y z
N MET A 1 -6.35 16.47 4.34
CA MET A 1 -6.06 15.04 4.21
C MET A 1 -4.65 14.78 4.69
N ALA A 2 -4.41 13.63 5.25
CA ALA A 2 -3.10 13.27 5.79
C ALA A 2 -2.43 12.26 4.89
N LEU A 3 -1.10 12.29 4.86
CA LEU A 3 -0.32 11.26 4.15
C LEU A 3 0.09 10.18 5.15
N PHE A 4 -0.10 8.93 4.76
CA PHE A 4 0.32 7.78 5.57
C PHE A 4 1.27 6.92 4.78
N ALA A 5 2.39 6.56 5.42
CA ALA A 5 3.39 5.68 4.83
C ALA A 5 3.21 4.27 5.37
N LEU A 6 3.09 3.31 4.46
CA LEU A 6 2.97 1.89 4.79
C LEU A 6 4.15 1.15 4.19
N GLN A 7 4.91 0.47 5.05
CA GLN A 7 5.98 -0.42 4.62
C GLN A 7 5.55 -1.86 4.90
N LEU A 8 5.60 -2.68 3.87
CA LEU A 8 5.25 -4.10 3.93
C LEU A 8 6.47 -4.97 3.73
N LYS A 9 6.46 -6.14 4.38
CA LYS A 9 7.39 -7.23 4.10
C LYS A 9 6.57 -8.38 3.51
N PHE A 10 7.00 -8.93 2.37
CA PHE A 10 6.32 -10.05 1.75
C PHE A 10 6.70 -11.35 2.45
N THR A 11 5.69 -12.22 2.66
CA THR A 11 5.87 -13.47 3.42
C THR A 11 5.70 -14.73 2.59
N ASP A 12 5.05 -14.63 1.44
CA ASP A 12 4.81 -15.77 0.56
C ASP A 12 4.98 -15.32 -0.90
N PRO A 13 6.20 -15.43 -1.44
CA PRO A 13 6.49 -14.92 -2.79
C PRO A 13 5.64 -15.56 -3.88
N GLU A 14 5.40 -16.87 -3.81
CA GLU A 14 4.62 -17.58 -4.84
C GLU A 14 3.17 -17.13 -4.82
N ARG A 15 2.55 -17.14 -3.64
CA ARG A 15 1.15 -16.75 -3.50
C ARG A 15 0.97 -15.26 -3.84
N ARG A 16 1.93 -14.42 -3.46
CA ARG A 16 1.92 -13.00 -3.81
C ARG A 16 1.85 -12.82 -5.33
N MET A 17 2.66 -13.56 -6.09
CA MET A 17 2.68 -13.44 -7.55
C MET A 17 1.35 -13.87 -8.17
N GLU A 18 0.68 -14.86 -7.60
CA GLU A 18 -0.64 -15.30 -8.08
C GLU A 18 -1.69 -14.22 -7.95
N VAL A 19 -1.65 -13.45 -6.84
CA VAL A 19 -2.67 -12.41 -6.57
C VAL A 19 -2.25 -11.01 -7.00
N ARG A 20 -1.00 -10.84 -7.46
CA ARG A 20 -0.48 -9.53 -7.83
C ARG A 20 -1.32 -8.79 -8.88
N PRO A 21 -1.83 -9.43 -9.92
CA PRO A 21 -2.67 -8.72 -10.89
C PRO A 21 -3.90 -8.08 -10.26
N ALA A 22 -4.60 -8.81 -9.40
CA ALA A 22 -5.78 -8.28 -8.71
C ALA A 22 -5.40 -7.16 -7.74
N HIS A 23 -4.28 -7.30 -7.02
CA HIS A 23 -3.75 -6.27 -6.13
C HIS A 23 -3.45 -4.99 -6.91
N ARG A 24 -2.81 -5.09 -8.08
CA ARG A 24 -2.47 -3.92 -8.89
C ARG A 24 -3.72 -3.22 -9.42
N GLU A 25 -4.73 -3.96 -9.85
CA GLU A 25 -6.00 -3.36 -10.25
C GLU A 25 -6.62 -2.55 -9.11
N TYR A 26 -6.58 -3.10 -7.92
CA TYR A 26 -7.08 -2.42 -6.73
C TYR A 26 -6.30 -1.13 -6.46
N LEU A 27 -4.98 -1.17 -6.57
CA LEU A 27 -4.13 0.02 -6.39
C LEU A 27 -4.41 1.08 -7.47
N PHE A 28 -4.61 0.69 -8.72
CA PHE A 28 -4.95 1.64 -9.78
C PHE A 28 -6.28 2.34 -9.48
N ALA A 29 -7.27 1.61 -8.98
CA ALA A 29 -8.55 2.20 -8.59
C ALA A 29 -8.38 3.20 -7.45
N LEU A 30 -7.55 2.89 -6.46
CA LEU A 30 -7.24 3.80 -5.36
C LEU A 30 -6.52 5.06 -5.85
N LYS A 31 -5.61 4.91 -6.80
CA LYS A 31 -4.90 6.03 -7.40
C LYS A 31 -5.88 6.95 -8.12
N ASP A 32 -6.77 6.40 -8.91
CA ASP A 32 -7.79 7.16 -9.63
C ASP A 32 -8.74 7.88 -8.67
N ALA A 33 -9.04 7.28 -7.53
CA ALA A 33 -9.89 7.88 -6.50
C ALA A 33 -9.18 8.93 -5.66
N GLY A 34 -7.87 9.14 -5.86
CA GLY A 34 -7.09 10.11 -5.09
C GLY A 34 -6.68 9.63 -3.69
N LYS A 35 -6.84 8.34 -3.39
CA LYS A 35 -6.52 7.77 -2.08
C LYS A 35 -5.10 7.24 -1.99
N LEU A 36 -4.46 6.97 -3.12
CA LEU A 36 -3.10 6.48 -3.19
C LEU A 36 -2.25 7.46 -3.98
N VAL A 37 -1.19 7.98 -3.35
CA VAL A 37 -0.28 8.92 -4.00
C VAL A 37 0.67 8.16 -4.92
N THR A 38 1.33 7.14 -4.37
CA THR A 38 2.25 6.27 -5.10
C THR A 38 2.45 4.97 -4.34
N ALA A 39 2.95 3.96 -5.02
CA ALA A 39 3.26 2.68 -4.42
C ALA A 39 4.23 1.92 -5.31
N GLY A 40 5.01 1.03 -4.72
CA GLY A 40 5.89 0.16 -5.49
C GLY A 40 6.66 -0.80 -4.60
N PRO A 41 7.07 -1.94 -5.18
CA PRO A 41 7.91 -2.89 -4.46
C PRO A 41 9.33 -2.35 -4.35
N PHE A 42 10.06 -2.78 -3.31
CA PHE A 42 11.48 -2.52 -3.24
C PHE A 42 12.20 -3.29 -4.35
N ALA A 43 13.36 -2.77 -4.77
CA ALA A 43 14.11 -3.36 -5.89
C ALA A 43 14.47 -4.83 -5.66
N ASP A 44 14.70 -5.22 -4.41
CA ASP A 44 15.02 -6.60 -4.05
C ASP A 44 13.78 -7.50 -3.88
N GLN A 45 12.58 -6.96 -4.09
CA GLN A 45 11.31 -7.68 -4.01
C GLN A 45 10.99 -8.25 -2.61
N THR A 46 11.62 -7.73 -1.56
CA THR A 46 11.37 -8.20 -0.19
C THR A 46 10.13 -7.57 0.44
N GLY A 47 9.68 -6.45 -0.10
CA GLY A 47 8.54 -5.71 0.43
C GLY A 47 8.15 -4.58 -0.49
N ALA A 48 7.34 -3.66 0.04
CA ALA A 48 6.84 -2.53 -0.73
C ALA A 48 6.64 -1.31 0.16
N LEU A 49 6.61 -0.15 -0.47
CA LEU A 49 6.25 1.12 0.15
C LEU A 49 5.02 1.68 -0.55
N LEU A 50 4.03 2.10 0.24
CA LEU A 50 2.80 2.70 -0.26
C LEU A 50 2.54 4.00 0.49
N ILE A 51 2.15 5.04 -0.23
CA ILE A 51 1.83 6.34 0.35
C ILE A 51 0.35 6.65 0.06
N TYR A 52 -0.44 6.75 1.12
CA TYR A 52 -1.89 7.02 1.03
C TYR A 52 -2.17 8.47 1.38
N ASP A 53 -3.17 9.06 0.71
CA ASP A 53 -3.71 10.38 1.04
C ASP A 53 -5.15 10.20 1.52
N VAL A 54 -5.33 10.16 2.83
CA VAL A 54 -6.58 9.77 3.47
C VAL A 54 -6.85 10.63 4.71
N ALA A 55 -8.03 10.45 5.31
CA ALA A 55 -8.42 11.24 6.47
C ALA A 55 -7.63 10.85 7.73
N ASP A 56 -7.42 9.54 7.94
CA ASP A 56 -6.81 9.01 9.16
C ASP A 56 -6.31 7.59 8.96
N GLU A 57 -5.70 7.03 9.99
CA GLU A 57 -5.20 5.65 9.96
C GLU A 57 -6.33 4.63 9.77
N ALA A 58 -7.50 4.89 10.33
CA ALA A 58 -8.63 3.97 10.19
C ALA A 58 -9.01 3.79 8.72
N GLU A 59 -8.93 4.85 7.92
CA GLU A 59 -9.20 4.75 6.48
C GLU A 59 -8.16 3.88 5.78
N VAL A 60 -6.88 3.98 6.15
CA VAL A 60 -5.84 3.09 5.60
C VAL A 60 -6.16 1.64 5.91
N ARG A 61 -6.55 1.36 7.14
CA ARG A 61 -6.86 -0.02 7.56
C ARG A 61 -8.08 -0.56 6.83
N ASP A 62 -9.09 0.27 6.58
CA ASP A 62 -10.26 -0.12 5.79
C ASP A 62 -9.86 -0.45 4.35
N ILE A 63 -8.98 0.36 3.76
CA ILE A 63 -8.45 0.12 2.42
C ILE A 63 -7.69 -1.21 2.39
N LEU A 64 -6.83 -1.45 3.36
CA LEU A 64 -6.05 -2.69 3.44
C LEU A 64 -6.93 -3.92 3.62
N ALA A 65 -8.03 -3.79 4.37
CA ALA A 65 -8.94 -4.92 4.59
C ALA A 65 -9.55 -5.44 3.28
N LYS A 66 -9.62 -4.60 2.25
CA LYS A 66 -10.18 -4.95 0.94
C LYS A 66 -9.12 -5.27 -0.10
N ASP A 67 -7.84 -5.17 0.25
CA ASP A 67 -6.74 -5.45 -0.66
C ASP A 67 -6.60 -6.95 -0.87
N PRO A 68 -6.51 -7.43 -2.13
CA PRO A 68 -6.28 -8.85 -2.41
C PRO A 68 -5.08 -9.46 -1.69
N TYR A 69 -4.02 -8.67 -1.44
CA TYR A 69 -2.88 -9.15 -0.67
C TYR A 69 -3.23 -9.47 0.77
N THR A 70 -4.16 -8.75 1.37
CA THR A 70 -4.60 -9.02 2.74
C THR A 70 -5.39 -10.33 2.81
N GLU A 71 -6.31 -10.54 1.88
CA GLU A 71 -7.08 -11.78 1.80
C GLU A 71 -6.16 -13.00 1.60
N ALA A 72 -5.13 -12.84 0.78
CA ALA A 72 -4.19 -13.93 0.49
C ALA A 72 -3.15 -14.12 1.61
N ASP A 73 -3.05 -13.18 2.56
CA ASP A 73 -2.11 -13.25 3.68
C ASP A 73 -0.65 -13.39 3.21
N VAL A 74 -0.21 -12.46 2.36
CA VAL A 74 1.11 -12.54 1.71
C VAL A 74 2.07 -11.47 2.21
N TYR A 75 1.74 -10.74 3.27
CA TYR A 75 2.61 -9.69 3.80
C TYR A 75 2.45 -9.50 5.30
N GLU A 76 3.45 -8.83 5.90
CA GLU A 76 3.37 -8.28 7.25
C GLU A 76 3.58 -6.77 7.19
N ILE A 77 2.89 -6.03 8.05
CA ILE A 77 3.10 -4.59 8.18
C ILE A 77 4.34 -4.36 9.03
N ILE A 78 5.33 -3.68 8.46
CA ILE A 78 6.53 -3.26 9.19
C ILE A 78 6.31 -1.90 9.83
N THR A 79 5.74 -0.96 9.06
CA THR A 79 5.46 0.40 9.51
C THR A 79 4.17 0.88 8.89
N LEU A 80 3.32 1.49 9.71
CA LEU A 80 2.16 2.26 9.25
C LEU A 80 2.10 3.50 10.11
N THR A 81 2.39 4.66 9.53
CA THR A 81 2.47 5.91 10.29
C THR A 81 2.11 7.09 9.42
N GLU A 82 1.59 8.13 10.05
CA GLU A 82 1.43 9.41 9.36
C GLU A 82 2.81 9.93 8.97
N TRP A 83 2.93 10.44 7.75
CA TRP A 83 4.19 10.91 7.19
C TRP A 83 4.05 12.36 6.75
N GLN A 84 5.00 13.18 7.17
CA GLN A 84 5.04 14.60 6.84
C GLN A 84 6.27 14.84 5.97
N PRO A 85 6.14 14.73 4.63
CA PRO A 85 7.29 14.94 3.75
C PRO A 85 7.79 16.37 3.86
N LEU A 86 9.11 16.53 3.86
CA LEU A 86 9.73 17.85 3.91
C LEU A 86 9.43 18.65 2.64
N PHE A 87 9.36 17.95 1.50
CA PHE A 87 9.04 18.54 0.21
C PHE A 87 7.70 18.02 -0.28
N PRO A 88 6.87 18.88 -0.93
CA PRO A 88 5.57 18.41 -1.42
C PRO A 88 5.72 17.26 -2.41
N ILE A 89 4.78 16.29 -2.32
CA ILE A 89 4.70 15.21 -3.29
C ILE A 89 3.79 15.69 -4.42
N THR A 90 4.30 15.58 -5.66
CA THR A 90 3.54 15.91 -6.85
C THR A 90 2.97 14.62 -7.43
N THR A 91 1.67 14.59 -7.70
CA THR A 91 1.00 13.41 -8.26
C THR A 91 0.52 13.64 -9.67
#